data_b645d067933bf7540648602a86b24e12
#
_entry.id   b645d067933bf7540648602a86b24e12
#
_cell.length_a   1.000
_cell.length_b   1.000
_cell.length_c   1.000
_cell.angle_alpha   90.00
_cell.angle_beta   90.00
_cell.angle_gamma   90.00
#
_symmetry.space_group_name_H-M   'P 1'
#
loop_
_entity.id
_entity.type
_entity.pdbx_description
1 polymer ?
#
loop_
_entity_poly.entity_id
_entity_poly.type
_entity_poly.pdbx_seq_one_letter_code
_entity_poly.pdbx_strand_id
1 'polypeptide(L)'
;MSVPASDGLILKGTLTFPTGATGRAYPLAVLAHQYPSTRDSYAPLIADLVAVGVATLAFDERGHGESIVSPRGPVVIDTPEGVTMEAFGAAFVSSVGKVGFQRIENDVVRVTGWGVSQNFIDGDRFALVGASIGGSGALLAAPRLPGVRGVATLGAAGALAFGPDGPDRIRAAAERVKARLLLLSSEGDPFDGAANADAWSRGLGHARARLVAGSGHAMAIYYAVREELVGFLRDALAG
;
A
#
# COMPACT_ATOMS: atom_id res chain seq x y z
N MET A 1 10.49 5.67 -11.74
CA MET A 1 11.23 4.41 -11.58
C MET A 1 10.78 3.34 -12.57
N SER A 2 11.61 2.29 -12.78
CA SER A 2 11.23 1.08 -13.51
C SER A 2 11.89 -0.10 -12.80
N VAL A 3 11.11 -0.98 -12.21
CA VAL A 3 11.60 -2.12 -11.41
C VAL A 3 11.00 -3.41 -11.96
N PRO A 4 11.81 -4.40 -12.36
CA PRO A 4 11.26 -5.68 -12.81
C PRO A 4 10.68 -6.47 -11.63
N ALA A 5 9.43 -6.90 -11.75
CA ALA A 5 8.81 -7.90 -10.90
C ALA A 5 9.44 -9.29 -11.10
N SER A 6 9.11 -10.25 -10.24
CA SER A 6 9.69 -11.60 -10.30
C SER A 6 9.34 -12.39 -11.58
N ASP A 7 8.26 -12.01 -12.25
CA ASP A 7 7.77 -12.59 -13.50
C ASP A 7 8.09 -11.75 -14.75
N GLY A 8 8.93 -10.72 -14.57
CA GLY A 8 9.38 -9.85 -15.64
C GLY A 8 8.43 -8.69 -15.98
N LEU A 9 7.28 -8.56 -15.31
CA LEU A 9 6.44 -7.36 -15.42
C LEU A 9 7.25 -6.14 -14.96
N ILE A 10 7.15 -5.03 -15.66
CA ILE A 10 7.86 -3.79 -15.31
C ILE A 10 6.95 -2.90 -14.45
N LEU A 11 7.30 -2.79 -13.17
CA LEU A 11 6.63 -1.88 -12.24
C LEU A 11 7.12 -0.45 -12.47
N LYS A 12 6.19 0.47 -12.58
CA LYS A 12 6.43 1.90 -12.80
C LYS A 12 6.03 2.71 -11.57
N GLY A 13 6.73 3.80 -11.30
CA GLY A 13 6.39 4.66 -10.17
C GLY A 13 7.20 5.95 -10.18
N THR A 14 6.88 6.81 -9.21
CA THR A 14 7.48 8.13 -9.05
C THR A 14 8.07 8.26 -7.65
N LEU A 15 9.35 8.61 -7.57
CA LEU A 15 10.02 8.99 -6.34
C LEU A 15 9.97 10.52 -6.24
N THR A 16 9.35 11.03 -5.18
CA THR A 16 9.18 12.45 -4.93
C THR A 16 9.92 12.86 -3.67
N PHE A 17 10.73 13.90 -3.76
CA PHE A 17 11.52 14.44 -2.66
C PHE A 17 10.90 15.69 -2.07
N PRO A 18 11.13 15.97 -0.78
CA PRO A 18 10.86 17.29 -0.19
C PRO A 18 11.56 18.40 -0.95
N THR A 19 10.90 19.56 -1.08
CA THR A 19 11.49 20.74 -1.71
C THR A 19 12.61 21.33 -0.84
N GLY A 20 13.65 21.90 -1.47
CA GLY A 20 14.79 22.48 -0.75
C GLY A 20 15.79 21.43 -0.24
N ALA A 21 15.82 20.27 -0.87
CA ALA A 21 16.73 19.16 -0.54
C ALA A 21 18.21 19.61 -0.56
N THR A 22 18.83 19.66 0.62
CA THR A 22 20.22 20.07 0.79
C THR A 22 21.03 18.88 1.32
N GLY A 23 21.42 17.94 0.48
CA GLY A 23 22.44 16.93 0.78
C GLY A 23 22.17 15.97 1.96
N ARG A 24 20.96 15.99 2.55
CA ARG A 24 20.55 15.07 3.62
C ARG A 24 19.84 13.86 3.04
N ALA A 25 20.02 12.70 3.65
CA ALA A 25 19.22 11.53 3.34
C ALA A 25 17.81 11.67 3.95
N TYR A 26 16.76 11.36 3.16
CA TYR A 26 15.37 11.48 3.56
C TYR A 26 14.80 10.13 3.98
N PRO A 27 13.95 10.07 5.01
CA PRO A 27 13.13 8.89 5.25
C PRO A 27 12.15 8.69 4.08
N LEU A 28 11.72 7.45 3.86
CA LEU A 28 10.92 7.06 2.71
C LEU A 28 9.56 6.47 3.13
N ALA A 29 8.48 6.91 2.48
CA ALA A 29 7.19 6.22 2.49
C ALA A 29 6.95 5.57 1.12
N VAL A 30 6.74 4.25 1.09
CA VAL A 30 6.37 3.49 -0.11
C VAL A 30 4.86 3.31 -0.14
N LEU A 31 4.22 3.68 -1.26
CA LEU A 31 2.77 3.82 -1.38
C LEU A 31 2.21 2.83 -2.43
N ALA A 32 1.37 1.89 -1.99
CA ALA A 32 0.71 0.85 -2.78
C ALA A 32 -0.80 1.11 -2.87
N HIS A 33 -1.32 1.41 -4.06
CA HIS A 33 -2.68 1.92 -4.25
C HIS A 33 -3.76 0.82 -4.26
N GLN A 34 -5.03 1.25 -4.27
CA GLN A 34 -6.21 0.39 -4.38
C GLN A 34 -6.53 0.02 -5.84
N TYR A 35 -7.23 -1.10 -6.05
CA TYR A 35 -7.89 -1.44 -7.32
C TYR A 35 -9.27 -0.75 -7.43
N PRO A 36 -9.72 -0.34 -8.60
CA PRO A 36 -8.95 -0.04 -9.81
C PRO A 36 -8.49 1.42 -9.76
N SER A 37 -7.19 1.65 -9.66
CA SER A 37 -6.65 3.01 -9.51
C SER A 37 -5.23 3.10 -10.09
N THR A 38 -4.52 4.18 -9.76
CA THR A 38 -3.10 4.37 -10.06
C THR A 38 -2.40 5.05 -8.88
N ARG A 39 -1.08 5.16 -8.95
CA ARG A 39 -0.27 5.91 -7.97
C ARG A 39 -0.74 7.34 -7.75
N ASP A 40 -1.44 7.94 -8.72
CA ASP A 40 -1.93 9.33 -8.64
C ASP A 40 -3.01 9.52 -7.56
N SER A 41 -3.68 8.44 -7.12
CA SER A 41 -4.62 8.50 -6.00
C SER A 41 -3.98 8.99 -4.70
N TYR A 42 -2.67 8.86 -4.57
CA TYR A 42 -1.91 9.31 -3.42
C TYR A 42 -1.46 10.79 -3.48
N ALA A 43 -1.81 11.55 -4.53
CA ALA A 43 -1.35 12.93 -4.68
C ALA A 43 -1.52 13.80 -3.41
N PRO A 44 -2.67 13.78 -2.68
CA PRO A 44 -2.81 14.55 -1.46
C PRO A 44 -1.88 14.07 -0.32
N LEU A 45 -1.71 12.77 -0.14
CA LEU A 45 -0.80 12.23 0.88
C LEU A 45 0.66 12.55 0.53
N ILE A 46 1.04 12.44 -0.74
CA ILE A 46 2.39 12.80 -1.21
C ILE A 46 2.71 14.25 -0.87
N ALA A 47 1.77 15.18 -1.15
CA ALA A 47 1.95 16.58 -0.82
C ALA A 47 2.18 16.82 0.68
N ASP A 48 1.41 16.14 1.53
CA ASP A 48 1.54 16.27 2.99
C ASP A 48 2.85 15.66 3.51
N LEU A 49 3.27 14.50 2.99
CA LEU A 49 4.50 13.84 3.43
C LEU A 49 5.76 14.61 3.02
N VAL A 50 5.82 15.11 1.79
CA VAL A 50 6.96 15.93 1.36
C VAL A 50 7.05 17.23 2.13
N ALA A 51 5.92 17.82 2.53
CA ALA A 51 5.87 19.03 3.36
C ALA A 51 6.45 18.80 4.76
N VAL A 52 6.38 17.57 5.29
CA VAL A 52 6.98 17.22 6.60
C VAL A 52 8.35 16.53 6.48
N GLY A 53 8.98 16.58 5.32
CA GLY A 53 10.35 16.11 5.13
C GLY A 53 10.50 14.61 4.83
N VAL A 54 9.43 13.93 4.41
CA VAL A 54 9.43 12.51 4.04
C VAL A 54 9.40 12.38 2.52
N ALA A 55 10.36 11.67 1.93
CA ALA A 55 10.30 11.29 0.52
C ALA A 55 9.24 10.21 0.30
N THR A 56 8.62 10.18 -0.87
CA THR A 56 7.59 9.21 -1.20
C THR A 56 7.92 8.46 -2.47
N LEU A 57 7.65 7.15 -2.49
CA LEU A 57 7.72 6.30 -3.66
C LEU A 57 6.34 5.70 -3.92
N ALA A 58 5.56 6.34 -4.78
CA ALA A 58 4.27 5.84 -5.23
C ALA A 58 4.47 5.06 -6.53
N PHE A 59 3.92 3.85 -6.63
CA PHE A 59 4.04 3.02 -7.83
C PHE A 59 2.68 2.52 -8.28
N ASP A 60 2.54 2.26 -9.56
CA ASP A 60 1.38 1.57 -10.11
C ASP A 60 1.54 0.08 -9.81
N GLU A 61 0.56 -0.49 -9.16
CA GLU A 61 0.52 -1.93 -8.95
C GLU A 61 0.41 -2.67 -10.28
N ARG A 62 0.78 -3.95 -10.29
CA ARG A 62 0.72 -4.80 -11.48
C ARG A 62 -0.62 -4.71 -12.19
N GLY A 63 -0.58 -4.52 -13.50
CA GLY A 63 -1.77 -4.40 -14.36
C GLY A 63 -2.45 -3.04 -14.32
N HIS A 64 -1.97 -2.09 -13.53
CA HIS A 64 -2.52 -0.74 -13.42
C HIS A 64 -1.59 0.29 -14.05
N GLY A 65 -2.14 1.42 -14.47
CA GLY A 65 -1.39 2.58 -14.96
C GLY A 65 -0.34 2.22 -16.00
N GLU A 66 0.92 2.50 -15.71
CA GLU A 66 2.06 2.16 -16.57
C GLU A 66 2.70 0.79 -16.26
N SER A 67 2.27 0.09 -15.18
CA SER A 67 2.79 -1.24 -14.80
C SER A 67 2.09 -2.37 -15.55
N ILE A 68 2.08 -2.28 -16.87
CA ILE A 68 1.37 -3.19 -17.77
C ILE A 68 2.27 -3.94 -18.76
N VAL A 69 3.57 -3.63 -18.77
CA VAL A 69 4.51 -4.22 -19.75
C VAL A 69 5.14 -5.48 -19.17
N SER A 70 4.93 -6.61 -19.84
CA SER A 70 5.55 -7.89 -19.49
C SER A 70 6.24 -8.53 -20.70
N PRO A 71 7.14 -9.50 -20.50
CA PRO A 71 7.80 -10.23 -21.59
C PRO A 71 6.85 -10.99 -22.51
N ARG A 72 5.61 -11.24 -22.04
CA ARG A 72 4.58 -11.99 -22.78
C ARG A 72 3.52 -11.10 -23.42
N GLY A 73 3.71 -9.78 -23.39
CA GLY A 73 2.75 -8.79 -23.86
C GLY A 73 2.11 -8.00 -22.70
N PRO A 74 1.20 -7.09 -23.02
CA PRO A 74 0.52 -6.27 -22.02
C PRO A 74 -0.30 -7.11 -21.04
N VAL A 75 -0.20 -6.78 -19.77
CA VAL A 75 -1.00 -7.36 -18.67
C VAL A 75 -1.77 -6.22 -18.01
N VAL A 76 -3.08 -6.17 -18.23
CA VAL A 76 -3.96 -5.06 -17.81
C VAL A 76 -5.11 -5.62 -16.99
N ILE A 77 -5.48 -4.93 -15.92
CA ILE A 77 -6.69 -5.25 -15.15
C ILE A 77 -7.95 -5.11 -16.01
N ASP A 78 -9.00 -5.80 -15.61
CA ASP A 78 -10.33 -5.48 -16.08
C ASP A 78 -10.91 -4.37 -15.18
N THR A 79 -11.59 -3.41 -15.79
CA THR A 79 -12.27 -2.32 -15.08
C THR A 79 -13.76 -2.63 -15.00
N PRO A 80 -14.45 -2.23 -13.91
CA PRO A 80 -15.88 -2.47 -13.80
C PRO A 80 -16.67 -1.82 -14.93
N GLU A 81 -17.59 -2.55 -15.52
CA GLU A 81 -18.58 -2.03 -16.48
C GLU A 81 -19.77 -1.45 -15.69
N GLY A 82 -19.70 -0.18 -15.32
CA GLY A 82 -20.71 0.50 -14.52
C GLY A 82 -20.33 0.65 -13.04
N VAL A 83 -21.32 1.01 -12.21
CA VAL A 83 -21.11 1.44 -10.80
C VAL A 83 -21.66 0.44 -9.77
N THR A 84 -22.05 -0.77 -10.19
CA THR A 84 -22.61 -1.76 -9.26
C THR A 84 -21.51 -2.55 -8.55
N MET A 85 -21.77 -3.00 -7.33
CA MET A 85 -20.86 -3.87 -6.59
C MET A 85 -20.64 -5.21 -7.30
N GLU A 86 -21.64 -5.71 -8.02
CA GLU A 86 -21.54 -6.94 -8.82
C GLU A 86 -20.53 -6.76 -9.97
N ALA A 87 -20.65 -5.70 -10.75
CA ALA A 87 -19.71 -5.39 -11.84
C ALA A 87 -18.29 -5.17 -11.30
N PHE A 88 -18.16 -4.47 -10.17
CA PHE A 88 -16.87 -4.30 -9.49
C PHE A 88 -16.27 -5.64 -9.06
N GLY A 89 -17.04 -6.50 -8.41
CA GLY A 89 -16.60 -7.82 -7.96
C GLY A 89 -16.19 -8.72 -9.13
N ALA A 90 -16.97 -8.75 -10.24
CA ALA A 90 -16.65 -9.53 -11.42
C ALA A 90 -15.32 -9.08 -12.06
N ALA A 91 -15.12 -7.79 -12.26
CA ALA A 91 -13.90 -7.23 -12.81
C ALA A 91 -12.68 -7.47 -11.90
N PHE A 92 -12.85 -7.33 -10.57
CA PHE A 92 -11.81 -7.63 -9.60
C PHE A 92 -11.40 -9.11 -9.68
N VAL A 93 -12.34 -10.04 -9.61
CA VAL A 93 -12.06 -11.49 -9.65
C VAL A 93 -11.38 -11.89 -10.96
N SER A 94 -11.84 -11.38 -12.10
CA SER A 94 -11.17 -11.57 -13.39
C SER A 94 -9.72 -11.07 -13.36
N SER A 95 -9.50 -9.87 -12.80
CA SER A 95 -8.17 -9.27 -12.70
C SER A 95 -7.23 -10.08 -11.80
N VAL A 96 -7.70 -10.69 -10.70
CA VAL A 96 -6.87 -11.49 -9.78
C VAL A 96 -6.06 -12.55 -10.52
N GLY A 97 -6.71 -13.34 -11.38
CA GLY A 97 -6.05 -14.40 -12.16
C GLY A 97 -5.21 -13.85 -13.32
N LYS A 98 -5.78 -12.90 -14.07
CA LYS A 98 -5.18 -12.31 -15.27
C LYS A 98 -3.87 -11.56 -14.99
N VAL A 99 -3.84 -10.81 -13.91
CA VAL A 99 -2.71 -9.94 -13.55
C VAL A 99 -1.81 -10.58 -12.49
N GLY A 100 -2.35 -11.51 -11.70
CA GLY A 100 -1.61 -12.22 -10.66
C GLY A 100 -1.45 -11.39 -9.38
N PHE A 101 -2.55 -10.90 -8.81
CA PHE A 101 -2.56 -10.08 -7.59
C PHE A 101 -1.89 -10.75 -6.39
N GLN A 102 -1.84 -12.08 -6.34
CA GLN A 102 -1.10 -12.82 -5.32
C GLN A 102 0.41 -12.50 -5.29
N ARG A 103 0.93 -11.80 -6.30
CA ARG A 103 2.33 -11.35 -6.36
C ARG A 103 2.57 -9.93 -5.86
N ILE A 104 1.52 -9.18 -5.52
CA ILE A 104 1.63 -7.79 -5.03
C ILE A 104 2.57 -7.71 -3.82
N GLU A 105 2.53 -8.68 -2.90
CA GLU A 105 3.48 -8.74 -1.77
C GLU A 105 4.95 -8.74 -2.23
N ASN A 106 5.28 -9.47 -3.30
CA ASN A 106 6.61 -9.50 -3.86
C ASN A 106 6.98 -8.19 -4.57
N ASP A 107 6.00 -7.57 -5.21
CA ASP A 107 6.19 -6.29 -5.89
C ASP A 107 6.49 -5.19 -4.90
N VAL A 108 5.74 -5.12 -3.78
CA VAL A 108 6.02 -4.19 -2.68
C VAL A 108 7.44 -4.37 -2.14
N VAL A 109 7.89 -5.61 -1.92
CA VAL A 109 9.26 -5.90 -1.47
C VAL A 109 10.30 -5.38 -2.47
N ARG A 110 10.10 -5.62 -3.78
CA ARG A 110 11.04 -5.20 -4.83
C ARG A 110 11.09 -3.69 -4.99
N VAL A 111 9.93 -3.05 -5.01
CA VAL A 111 9.82 -1.58 -5.11
C VAL A 111 10.46 -0.93 -3.89
N THR A 112 10.20 -1.45 -2.69
CA THR A 112 10.83 -0.96 -1.45
C THR A 112 12.34 -1.12 -1.51
N GLY A 113 12.86 -2.30 -1.90
CA GLY A 113 14.29 -2.54 -2.03
C GLY A 113 14.97 -1.58 -3.01
N TRP A 114 14.31 -1.29 -4.13
CA TRP A 114 14.78 -0.25 -5.06
C TRP A 114 14.76 1.13 -4.41
N GLY A 115 13.67 1.50 -3.72
CA GLY A 115 13.51 2.80 -3.10
C GLY A 115 14.59 3.10 -2.07
N VAL A 116 14.84 2.17 -1.14
CA VAL A 116 15.83 2.34 -0.07
C VAL A 116 17.28 2.33 -0.58
N SER A 117 17.52 1.84 -1.79
CA SER A 117 18.84 1.87 -2.43
C SER A 117 19.15 3.18 -3.19
N GLN A 118 18.17 4.11 -3.25
CA GLN A 118 18.38 5.35 -4.01
C GLN A 118 19.24 6.36 -3.26
N ASN A 119 20.05 7.13 -4.00
CA ASN A 119 20.79 8.24 -3.44
C ASN A 119 19.85 9.23 -2.74
N PHE A 120 20.27 9.80 -1.63
CA PHE A 120 19.49 10.71 -0.79
C PHE A 120 18.29 10.08 -0.06
N ILE A 121 18.13 8.76 -0.08
CA ILE A 121 17.20 8.03 0.79
C ILE A 121 17.98 7.43 1.97
N ASP A 122 17.45 7.63 3.18
CA ASP A 122 17.90 6.92 4.36
C ASP A 122 17.24 5.54 4.39
N GLY A 123 17.98 4.54 3.94
CA GLY A 123 17.48 3.17 3.79
C GLY A 123 17.09 2.49 5.11
N ASP A 124 17.50 3.06 6.26
CA ASP A 124 17.15 2.55 7.59
C ASP A 124 15.87 3.19 8.17
N ARG A 125 15.31 4.18 7.45
CA ARG A 125 14.09 4.89 7.85
C ARG A 125 13.04 4.86 6.75
N PHE A 126 12.30 3.76 6.67
CA PHE A 126 11.22 3.66 5.71
C PHE A 126 9.95 3.07 6.32
N ALA A 127 8.82 3.40 5.71
CA ALA A 127 7.48 2.93 6.06
C ALA A 127 6.71 2.49 4.81
N LEU A 128 5.71 1.65 5.00
CA LEU A 128 4.77 1.25 3.95
C LEU A 128 3.41 1.89 4.20
N VAL A 129 2.76 2.33 3.15
CA VAL A 129 1.36 2.75 3.17
C VAL A 129 0.62 2.01 2.05
N GLY A 130 -0.45 1.33 2.40
CA GLY A 130 -1.25 0.60 1.42
C GLY A 130 -2.73 0.92 1.52
N ALA A 131 -3.40 1.03 0.38
CA ALA A 131 -4.84 1.21 0.29
C ALA A 131 -5.51 -0.04 -0.29
N SER A 132 -6.61 -0.53 0.32
CA SER A 132 -7.35 -1.71 -0.14
C SER A 132 -6.43 -2.93 -0.34
N ILE A 133 -6.37 -3.49 -1.56
CA ILE A 133 -5.49 -4.62 -1.90
C ILE A 133 -4.01 -4.29 -1.71
N GLY A 134 -3.59 -3.04 -1.98
CA GLY A 134 -2.24 -2.56 -1.69
C GLY A 134 -1.94 -2.57 -0.18
N GLY A 135 -2.96 -2.33 0.67
CA GLY A 135 -2.85 -2.47 2.12
C GLY A 135 -2.60 -3.91 2.56
N SER A 136 -3.32 -4.86 1.98
CA SER A 136 -3.10 -6.29 2.20
C SER A 136 -1.71 -6.73 1.72
N GLY A 137 -1.29 -6.26 0.54
CA GLY A 137 0.05 -6.50 0.00
C GLY A 137 1.16 -5.92 0.87
N ALA A 138 0.99 -4.71 1.39
CA ALA A 138 1.95 -4.06 2.29
C ALA A 138 2.10 -4.81 3.62
N LEU A 139 0.99 -5.27 4.22
CA LEU A 139 1.05 -6.10 5.43
C LEU A 139 1.78 -7.42 5.21
N LEU A 140 1.52 -8.12 4.09
CA LEU A 140 2.20 -9.36 3.72
C LEU A 140 3.69 -9.14 3.44
N ALA A 141 4.06 -8.03 2.83
CA ALA A 141 5.45 -7.69 2.51
C ALA A 141 6.29 -7.31 3.74
N ALA A 142 5.67 -6.67 4.73
CA ALA A 142 6.37 -6.05 5.87
C ALA A 142 7.30 -6.98 6.65
N PRO A 143 6.94 -8.25 6.98
CA PRO A 143 7.86 -9.16 7.68
C PRO A 143 9.12 -9.52 6.89
N ARG A 144 9.15 -9.26 5.59
CA ARG A 144 10.27 -9.55 4.67
C ARG A 144 11.18 -8.34 4.47
N LEU A 145 10.86 -7.22 5.10
CA LEU A 145 11.54 -5.95 4.97
C LEU A 145 12.16 -5.57 6.33
N PRO A 146 13.34 -6.11 6.67
CA PRO A 146 14.02 -5.76 7.89
C PRO A 146 14.33 -4.24 7.87
N GLY A 147 14.00 -3.54 8.94
CA GLY A 147 14.16 -2.09 9.02
C GLY A 147 12.90 -1.29 8.70
N VAL A 148 11.79 -1.91 8.25
CA VAL A 148 10.50 -1.21 8.18
C VAL A 148 10.12 -0.67 9.55
N ARG A 149 9.79 0.62 9.64
CA ARG A 149 9.51 1.31 10.90
C ARG A 149 8.02 1.48 11.19
N GLY A 150 7.22 1.52 10.14
CA GLY A 150 5.76 1.63 10.25
C GLY A 150 5.05 1.06 9.04
N VAL A 151 3.87 0.53 9.26
CA VAL A 151 2.95 0.14 8.18
C VAL A 151 1.60 0.76 8.48
N ALA A 152 1.08 1.53 7.53
CA ALA A 152 -0.25 2.09 7.61
C ALA A 152 -1.13 1.55 6.48
N THR A 153 -2.40 1.30 6.77
CA THR A 153 -3.36 0.87 5.75
C THR A 153 -4.61 1.75 5.75
N LEU A 154 -5.21 1.94 4.59
CA LEU A 154 -6.49 2.62 4.40
C LEU A 154 -7.47 1.63 3.78
N GLY A 155 -8.44 1.14 4.56
CA GLY A 155 -9.44 0.17 4.12
C GLY A 155 -8.81 -1.09 3.52
N ALA A 156 -7.83 -1.71 4.19
CA ALA A 156 -7.17 -2.90 3.65
C ALA A 156 -8.18 -4.03 3.40
N ALA A 157 -8.19 -4.53 2.17
CA ALA A 157 -9.19 -5.46 1.66
C ALA A 157 -8.62 -6.39 0.58
N GLY A 158 -9.47 -7.25 0.00
CA GLY A 158 -9.08 -8.14 -1.10
C GLY A 158 -8.15 -9.28 -0.68
N ALA A 159 -8.17 -9.68 0.58
CA ALA A 159 -7.28 -10.71 1.13
C ALA A 159 -7.32 -12.04 0.37
N LEU A 160 -8.47 -12.43 -0.15
CA LEU A 160 -8.64 -13.67 -0.94
C LEU A 160 -7.91 -13.64 -2.28
N ALA A 161 -7.51 -12.48 -2.79
CA ALA A 161 -6.66 -12.37 -3.98
C ALA A 161 -5.25 -12.98 -3.75
N PHE A 162 -4.85 -13.15 -2.48
CA PHE A 162 -3.59 -13.77 -2.09
C PHE A 162 -3.71 -15.29 -1.78
N GLY A 163 -4.84 -15.89 -2.11
CA GLY A 163 -5.16 -17.29 -1.88
C GLY A 163 -6.30 -17.47 -0.87
N PRO A 164 -6.84 -18.69 -0.74
CA PRO A 164 -7.95 -18.96 0.19
C PRO A 164 -7.56 -18.75 1.66
N ASP A 165 -6.28 -18.87 1.98
CA ASP A 165 -5.67 -18.60 3.29
C ASP A 165 -5.19 -17.15 3.45
N GLY A 166 -5.48 -16.28 2.50
CA GLY A 166 -5.03 -14.90 2.47
C GLY A 166 -5.31 -14.11 3.75
N PRO A 167 -6.53 -14.15 4.32
CA PRO A 167 -6.83 -13.49 5.59
C PRO A 167 -5.94 -13.94 6.75
N ASP A 168 -5.72 -15.25 6.89
CA ASP A 168 -4.88 -15.82 7.95
C ASP A 168 -3.41 -15.47 7.74
N ARG A 169 -2.95 -15.47 6.51
CA ARG A 169 -1.58 -15.06 6.14
C ARG A 169 -1.32 -13.60 6.48
N ILE A 170 -2.29 -12.71 6.23
CA ILE A 170 -2.17 -11.28 6.57
C ILE A 170 -2.14 -11.13 8.10
N ARG A 171 -3.01 -11.83 8.82
CA ARG A 171 -3.00 -11.83 10.28
C ARG A 171 -1.65 -12.31 10.82
N ALA A 172 -1.14 -13.43 10.35
CA ALA A 172 0.17 -13.97 10.74
C ALA A 172 1.32 -13.03 10.36
N ALA A 173 1.21 -12.29 9.26
CA ALA A 173 2.17 -11.27 8.89
C ALA A 173 2.15 -10.09 9.86
N ALA A 174 0.96 -9.60 10.24
CA ALA A 174 0.81 -8.54 11.24
C ALA A 174 1.40 -8.93 12.61
N GLU A 175 1.29 -10.19 13.01
CA GLU A 175 1.91 -10.71 14.24
C GLU A 175 3.44 -10.73 14.21
N ARG A 176 4.01 -11.04 13.04
CA ARG A 176 5.48 -11.18 12.88
C ARG A 176 6.21 -9.85 12.66
N VAL A 177 5.53 -8.85 12.14
CA VAL A 177 6.17 -7.56 11.90
C VAL A 177 6.48 -6.86 13.22
N LYS A 178 7.68 -6.30 13.36
CA LYS A 178 8.09 -5.57 14.56
C LYS A 178 7.80 -4.07 14.49
N ALA A 179 7.47 -3.57 13.31
CA ALA A 179 7.09 -2.19 13.10
C ALA A 179 5.74 -1.86 13.72
N ARG A 180 5.51 -0.58 14.00
CA ARG A 180 4.17 -0.12 14.42
C ARG A 180 3.18 -0.26 13.26
N LEU A 181 1.97 -0.71 13.55
CA LEU A 181 0.88 -0.85 12.60
C LEU A 181 -0.25 0.15 12.89
N LEU A 182 -0.72 0.82 11.84
CA LEU A 182 -1.90 1.67 11.90
C LEU A 182 -2.89 1.22 10.81
N LEU A 183 -4.01 0.61 11.22
CA LEU A 183 -5.04 0.11 10.31
C LEU A 183 -6.24 1.05 10.35
N LEU A 184 -6.42 1.82 9.28
CA LEU A 184 -7.46 2.84 9.14
C LEU A 184 -8.58 2.30 8.25
N SER A 185 -9.84 2.51 8.63
CA SER A 185 -10.99 2.22 7.78
C SER A 185 -12.17 3.11 8.15
N SER A 186 -13.24 3.11 7.36
CA SER A 186 -14.54 3.62 7.79
C SER A 186 -15.37 2.50 8.42
N GLU A 187 -16.31 2.88 9.30
CA GLU A 187 -17.21 1.93 9.98
C GLU A 187 -18.07 1.12 9.01
N GLY A 188 -18.50 1.74 7.90
CA GLY A 188 -19.32 1.14 6.86
C GLY A 188 -18.55 0.84 5.58
N ASP A 189 -17.26 0.52 5.66
CA ASP A 189 -16.45 0.16 4.49
C ASP A 189 -17.07 -1.05 3.75
N PRO A 190 -17.46 -0.91 2.47
CA PRO A 190 -18.19 -1.95 1.74
C PRO A 190 -17.34 -3.17 1.37
N PHE A 191 -16.02 -3.14 1.64
CA PHE A 191 -15.08 -4.22 1.32
C PHE A 191 -14.47 -4.84 2.58
N ASP A 192 -15.22 -4.89 3.68
CA ASP A 192 -14.81 -5.46 4.96
C ASP A 192 -13.61 -4.78 5.64
N GLY A 193 -13.25 -3.57 5.21
CA GLY A 193 -12.07 -2.87 5.73
C GLY A 193 -12.10 -2.67 7.24
N ALA A 194 -13.27 -2.40 7.83
CA ALA A 194 -13.45 -2.26 9.28
C ALA A 194 -13.22 -3.60 10.02
N ALA A 195 -13.84 -4.68 9.52
CA ALA A 195 -13.69 -6.02 10.09
C ALA A 195 -12.23 -6.51 9.97
N ASN A 196 -11.58 -6.25 8.84
CA ASN A 196 -10.18 -6.57 8.61
C ASN A 196 -9.25 -5.79 9.55
N ALA A 197 -9.48 -4.49 9.72
CA ALA A 197 -8.68 -3.66 10.64
C ALA A 197 -8.76 -4.19 12.07
N ASP A 198 -9.94 -4.55 12.55
CA ASP A 198 -10.14 -5.17 13.86
C ASP A 198 -9.47 -6.55 13.93
N ALA A 199 -9.74 -7.45 12.99
CA ALA A 199 -9.21 -8.81 13.00
C ALA A 199 -7.68 -8.84 12.96
N TRP A 200 -7.05 -7.97 12.14
CA TRP A 200 -5.60 -7.99 11.94
C TRP A 200 -4.82 -7.19 12.98
N SER A 201 -5.46 -6.37 13.81
CA SER A 201 -4.81 -5.65 14.92
C SER A 201 -5.08 -6.25 16.30
N ARG A 202 -6.13 -7.05 16.44
CA ARG A 202 -6.63 -7.53 17.74
C ARG A 202 -5.53 -8.25 18.54
N GLY A 203 -5.31 -7.80 19.77
CA GLY A 203 -4.34 -8.39 20.69
C GLY A 203 -2.86 -8.09 20.37
N LEU A 204 -2.58 -7.28 19.37
CA LEU A 204 -1.20 -6.89 19.02
C LEU A 204 -0.84 -5.54 19.67
N GLY A 205 0.08 -5.53 20.63
CA GLY A 205 0.49 -4.31 21.35
C GLY A 205 1.18 -3.24 20.47
N HIS A 206 1.63 -3.61 19.27
CA HIS A 206 2.24 -2.71 18.29
C HIS A 206 1.27 -2.27 17.17
N ALA A 207 0.04 -2.76 17.18
CA ALA A 207 -0.98 -2.46 16.18
C ALA A 207 -2.14 -1.65 16.77
N ARG A 208 -2.64 -0.70 15.99
CA ARG A 208 -3.80 0.10 16.32
C ARG A 208 -4.75 0.13 15.13
N ALA A 209 -6.01 -0.23 15.35
CA ALA A 209 -7.10 0.04 14.43
C ALA A 209 -7.77 1.38 14.76
N ARG A 210 -8.16 2.13 13.74
CA ARG A 210 -8.93 3.35 13.86
C ARG A 210 -10.03 3.35 12.81
N LEU A 211 -11.28 3.40 13.24
CA LEU A 211 -12.44 3.54 12.37
C LEU A 211 -12.94 4.98 12.40
N VAL A 212 -13.33 5.48 11.25
CA VAL A 212 -13.99 6.78 11.08
C VAL A 212 -15.42 6.58 10.61
N ALA A 213 -16.30 7.51 10.95
CA ALA A 213 -17.71 7.45 10.54
C ALA A 213 -17.82 7.50 9.00
N GLY A 214 -18.85 6.84 8.47
CA GLY A 214 -19.15 6.81 7.04
C GLY A 214 -18.84 5.47 6.38
N SER A 215 -18.89 5.46 5.04
CA SER A 215 -18.71 4.26 4.20
C SER A 215 -17.63 4.43 3.12
N GLY A 216 -16.72 5.38 3.29
CA GLY A 216 -15.61 5.58 2.37
C GLY A 216 -14.65 4.41 2.41
N HIS A 217 -14.07 4.05 1.25
CA HIS A 217 -13.08 2.98 1.11
C HIS A 217 -11.74 3.52 0.64
N ALA A 218 -10.65 2.94 1.12
CA ALA A 218 -9.29 3.23 0.69
C ALA A 218 -8.97 4.74 0.76
N MET A 219 -8.46 5.36 -0.30
CA MET A 219 -8.14 6.80 -0.32
C MET A 219 -9.34 7.73 -0.13
N ALA A 220 -10.58 7.25 -0.25
CA ALA A 220 -11.76 8.08 0.02
C ALA A 220 -11.88 8.51 1.49
N ILE A 221 -11.24 7.78 2.44
CA ILE A 221 -11.21 8.18 3.85
C ILE A 221 -10.06 9.13 4.19
N TYR A 222 -9.17 9.42 3.25
CA TYR A 222 -7.89 10.11 3.53
C TYR A 222 -8.06 11.39 4.36
N TYR A 223 -8.96 12.28 3.95
CA TYR A 223 -9.14 13.54 4.65
C TYR A 223 -9.68 13.41 6.08
N ALA A 224 -10.41 12.32 6.37
CA ALA A 224 -10.89 12.04 7.73
C ALA A 224 -9.79 11.50 8.65
N VAL A 225 -8.71 10.93 8.09
CA VAL A 225 -7.60 10.32 8.84
C VAL A 225 -6.26 11.02 8.61
N ARG A 226 -6.24 12.11 7.87
CA ARG A 226 -5.04 12.81 7.40
C ARG A 226 -4.03 13.11 8.50
N GLU A 227 -4.47 13.79 9.55
CA GLU A 227 -3.59 14.21 10.64
C GLU A 227 -2.99 13.00 11.38
N GLU A 228 -3.81 11.98 11.61
CA GLU A 228 -3.38 10.76 12.29
C GLU A 228 -2.39 9.96 11.43
N LEU A 229 -2.67 9.80 10.13
CA LEU A 229 -1.79 9.07 9.22
C LEU A 229 -0.44 9.78 9.03
N VAL A 230 -0.46 11.08 8.76
CA VAL A 230 0.76 11.87 8.58
C VAL A 230 1.58 11.91 9.88
N GLY A 231 0.91 12.11 11.02
CA GLY A 231 1.55 12.08 12.35
C GLY A 231 2.19 10.72 12.63
N PHE A 232 1.47 9.62 12.40
CA PHE A 232 1.99 8.26 12.56
C PHE A 232 3.25 8.02 11.71
N LEU A 233 3.24 8.40 10.44
CA LEU A 233 4.37 8.20 9.53
C LEU A 233 5.56 9.07 9.94
N ARG A 234 5.33 10.35 10.26
CA ARG A 234 6.38 11.24 10.77
C ARG A 234 7.06 10.64 12.02
N ASP A 235 6.27 10.18 12.99
CA ASP A 235 6.77 9.64 14.25
C ASP A 235 7.44 8.26 14.09
N ALA A 236 6.97 7.44 13.13
CA ALA A 236 7.63 6.17 12.80
C ALA A 236 8.98 6.40 12.12
N LEU A 237 9.10 7.45 11.33
CA LEU A 237 10.28 7.80 10.53
C LEU A 237 11.20 8.83 11.21
N ALA A 238 10.86 9.31 12.38
CA ALA A 238 11.76 10.13 13.19
C ALA A 238 13.06 9.38 13.51
N GLY A 239 14.18 10.06 13.38
CA GLY A 239 15.52 9.51 13.62
C GLY A 239 15.89 9.50 15.08
#